data_2f261d6ba521a55f968867985c76c095
#
_entry.id   2f261d6ba521a55f968867985c76c095
#
_cell.length_a   1.000
_cell.length_b   1.000
_cell.length_c   1.000
_cell.angle_alpha   90.00
_cell.angle_beta   90.00
_cell.angle_gamma   90.00
#
_symmetry.space_group_name_H-M   'P 1'
#
loop_
_entity.id
_entity.type
_entity.pdbx_description
1 polymer ?
#
loop_
_entity_poly.entity_id
_entity_poly.type
_entity_poly.pdbx_seq_one_letter_code
_entity_poly.pdbx_strand_id
1 'polypeptide(L)'
;MGRVAKDPADCAAVLEALASHDTKDSTSVPRKDCNFLQALTGEAKGMRIGIPSDYLGEGLDESVRNAVLSGAKALKDQGAEVEFFSLGMVEYAIPAYYVIASAEASSNLSRFDGVKYGYRTKEYEDLHEMYKKSRSEGFGPEVKRRIMLGSFVLSSGYYDAYYLKALRTKALIKQAFDRAFEKYDVILGPAAPSTAPAVG
;
A
#
# COMPACT_ATOMS: atom_id res chain seq x y z
N MET A 1 -6.34 3.44 -6.17
CA MET A 1 -7.21 2.30 -6.55
C MET A 1 -6.44 1.42 -7.52
N GLY A 2 -6.47 0.10 -7.33
CA GLY A 2 -5.89 -0.87 -8.25
C GLY A 2 -6.89 -1.25 -9.35
N ARG A 3 -6.39 -1.58 -10.53
CA ARG A 3 -7.21 -2.11 -11.63
C ARG A 3 -7.13 -3.62 -11.61
N VAL A 4 -8.25 -4.26 -11.87
CA VAL A 4 -8.34 -5.72 -11.98
C VAL A 4 -8.93 -6.03 -13.35
N ALA A 5 -8.22 -6.83 -14.14
CA ALA A 5 -8.65 -7.27 -15.45
C ALA A 5 -8.23 -8.73 -15.67
N LYS A 6 -8.63 -9.34 -16.78
CA LYS A 6 -8.31 -10.74 -17.08
C LYS A 6 -6.84 -10.94 -17.42
N ASP A 7 -6.22 -9.96 -18.06
CA ASP A 7 -4.84 -10.03 -18.49
C ASP A 7 -4.10 -8.68 -18.35
N PRO A 8 -2.77 -8.66 -18.48
CA PRO A 8 -1.98 -7.43 -18.42
C PRO A 8 -2.31 -6.42 -19.52
N ALA A 9 -2.73 -6.85 -20.71
CA ALA A 9 -3.03 -5.96 -21.82
C ALA A 9 -4.28 -5.11 -21.53
N ASP A 10 -5.34 -5.75 -21.01
CA ASP A 10 -6.54 -5.04 -20.55
C ASP A 10 -6.20 -4.07 -19.40
N CYS A 11 -5.35 -4.49 -18.43
CA CYS A 11 -4.89 -3.60 -17.38
C CYS A 11 -4.13 -2.39 -17.93
N ALA A 12 -3.26 -2.59 -18.90
CA ALA A 12 -2.49 -1.53 -19.54
C ALA A 12 -3.39 -0.54 -20.31
N ALA A 13 -4.35 -1.07 -21.08
CA ALA A 13 -5.30 -0.24 -21.83
C ALA A 13 -6.15 0.66 -20.93
N VAL A 14 -6.68 0.08 -19.82
CA VAL A 14 -7.43 0.85 -18.83
C VAL A 14 -6.53 1.87 -18.13
N LEU A 15 -5.27 1.50 -17.84
CA LEU A 15 -4.31 2.41 -17.22
C LEU A 15 -3.97 3.60 -18.16
N GLU A 16 -3.80 3.39 -19.45
CA GLU A 16 -3.58 4.47 -20.42
C GLU A 16 -4.72 5.48 -20.41
N ALA A 17 -5.96 5.00 -20.39
CA ALA A 17 -7.14 5.86 -20.37
C ALA A 17 -7.27 6.66 -19.06
N LEU A 18 -6.81 6.12 -17.92
CA LEU A 18 -7.00 6.73 -16.60
C LEU A 18 -5.79 7.55 -16.13
N ALA A 19 -4.58 7.24 -16.58
CA ALA A 19 -3.35 7.88 -16.12
C ALA A 19 -3.07 9.22 -16.85
N SER A 20 -4.05 10.10 -16.86
CA SER A 20 -3.92 11.45 -17.41
C SER A 20 -3.81 12.49 -16.31
N HIS A 21 -3.30 13.67 -16.68
CA HIS A 21 -3.27 14.81 -15.77
C HIS A 21 -4.67 15.43 -15.64
N ASP A 22 -5.17 15.51 -14.41
CA ASP A 22 -6.39 16.24 -14.08
C ASP A 22 -6.03 17.66 -13.63
N THR A 23 -6.39 18.66 -14.43
CA THR A 23 -6.13 20.07 -14.13
C THR A 23 -6.96 20.61 -12.95
N LYS A 24 -7.99 19.88 -12.51
CA LYS A 24 -8.81 20.23 -11.33
C LYS A 24 -8.27 19.62 -10.04
N ASP A 25 -7.32 18.72 -10.11
CA ASP A 25 -6.65 18.11 -8.95
C ASP A 25 -5.21 18.60 -8.88
N SER A 26 -4.91 19.44 -7.88
CA SER A 26 -3.57 19.99 -7.66
C SER A 26 -2.52 18.94 -7.29
N THR A 27 -2.93 17.73 -6.91
CA THR A 27 -2.04 16.61 -6.60
C THR A 27 -1.77 15.71 -7.80
N SER A 28 -2.49 15.92 -8.91
CA SER A 28 -2.31 15.17 -10.14
C SER A 28 -0.98 15.51 -10.81
N VAL A 29 -0.15 14.49 -11.03
CA VAL A 29 1.18 14.66 -11.66
C VAL A 29 1.00 14.97 -13.15
N PRO A 30 1.62 16.04 -13.69
CA PRO A 30 1.57 16.36 -15.12
C PRO A 30 2.40 15.34 -15.91
N ARG A 31 1.74 14.29 -16.40
CA ARG A 31 2.35 13.23 -17.20
C ARG A 31 1.77 13.28 -18.62
N LYS A 32 2.65 13.25 -19.62
CA LYS A 32 2.25 13.35 -21.04
C LYS A 32 2.34 12.01 -21.78
N ASP A 33 3.19 11.09 -21.33
CA ASP A 33 3.48 9.84 -22.02
C ASP A 33 3.03 8.64 -21.21
N CYS A 34 1.91 8.05 -21.59
CA CYS A 34 1.32 6.89 -20.93
C CYS A 34 1.06 5.78 -21.96
N ASN A 35 2.11 5.27 -22.62
CA ASN A 35 2.02 4.19 -23.60
C ASN A 35 2.29 2.84 -22.94
N PHE A 36 1.40 2.41 -22.05
CA PHE A 36 1.59 1.17 -21.28
C PHE A 36 1.40 -0.09 -22.14
N LEU A 37 0.53 -0.04 -23.18
CA LEU A 37 0.37 -1.16 -24.12
C LEU A 37 1.65 -1.43 -24.90
N GLN A 38 2.35 -0.40 -25.35
CA GLN A 38 3.60 -0.55 -26.09
C GLN A 38 4.73 -1.10 -25.23
N ALA A 39 4.64 -0.94 -23.90
CA ALA A 39 5.62 -1.49 -22.97
C ALA A 39 5.47 -3.01 -22.75
N LEU A 40 4.38 -3.62 -23.20
CA LEU A 40 4.13 -5.06 -23.10
C LEU A 40 4.83 -5.80 -24.26
N THR A 41 6.14 -5.89 -24.19
CA THR A 41 6.95 -6.57 -25.22
C THR A 41 6.91 -8.09 -25.09
N GLY A 42 6.58 -8.61 -23.91
CA GLY A 42 6.64 -10.03 -23.59
C GLY A 42 8.08 -10.57 -23.42
N GLU A 43 9.10 -9.71 -23.44
CA GLU A 43 10.50 -10.08 -23.33
C GLU A 43 11.01 -9.91 -21.89
N ALA A 44 11.63 -10.98 -21.36
CA ALA A 44 12.29 -10.94 -20.05
C ALA A 44 13.83 -11.03 -20.15
N LYS A 45 14.37 -11.19 -21.35
CA LYS A 45 15.82 -11.39 -21.58
C LYS A 45 16.64 -10.22 -21.03
N GLY A 46 17.62 -10.53 -20.18
CA GLY A 46 18.49 -9.54 -19.57
C GLY A 46 17.88 -8.73 -18.43
N MET A 47 16.62 -8.97 -18.09
CA MET A 47 16.00 -8.34 -16.93
C MET A 47 16.59 -8.91 -15.64
N ARG A 48 17.02 -8.05 -14.72
CA ARG A 48 17.58 -8.43 -13.42
C ARG A 48 16.44 -8.47 -12.39
N ILE A 49 16.12 -9.65 -11.89
CA ILE A 49 15.00 -9.89 -10.99
C ILE A 49 15.53 -10.33 -9.63
N GLY A 50 15.26 -9.54 -8.60
CA GLY A 50 15.56 -9.87 -7.21
C GLY A 50 14.37 -10.51 -6.50
N ILE A 51 14.60 -11.60 -5.77
CA ILE A 51 13.59 -12.23 -4.91
C ILE A 51 14.05 -12.08 -3.46
N PRO A 52 13.37 -11.27 -2.63
CA PRO A 52 13.69 -11.19 -1.21
C PRO A 52 13.40 -12.52 -0.53
N SER A 53 14.42 -13.17 0.01
CA SER A 53 14.27 -14.42 0.79
C SER A 53 13.36 -14.21 1.99
N ASP A 54 13.35 -12.99 2.54
CA ASP A 54 12.51 -12.58 3.67
C ASP A 54 11.00 -12.70 3.36
N TYR A 55 10.60 -12.64 2.07
CA TYR A 55 9.20 -12.79 1.66
C TYR A 55 8.75 -14.25 1.55
N LEU A 56 9.69 -15.17 1.54
CA LEU A 56 9.45 -16.61 1.42
C LEU A 56 9.58 -17.33 2.77
N GLY A 57 9.51 -16.58 3.88
CA GLY A 57 9.66 -17.08 5.24
C GLY A 57 8.45 -17.84 5.79
N GLU A 58 8.43 -17.95 7.12
CA GLU A 58 7.34 -18.57 7.88
C GLU A 58 6.03 -17.82 7.69
N GLY A 59 4.89 -18.53 7.66
CA GLY A 59 3.56 -17.95 7.46
C GLY A 59 3.12 -17.78 6.00
N LEU A 60 3.97 -18.13 5.03
CA LEU A 60 3.60 -18.18 3.61
C LEU A 60 3.11 -19.58 3.24
N ASP A 61 1.89 -19.68 2.69
CA ASP A 61 1.36 -20.94 2.17
C ASP A 61 2.30 -21.52 1.11
N GLU A 62 2.47 -22.84 1.17
CA GLU A 62 3.37 -23.55 0.25
C GLU A 62 2.92 -23.44 -1.22
N SER A 63 1.62 -23.42 -1.46
CA SER A 63 1.06 -23.20 -2.81
C SER A 63 1.45 -21.85 -3.39
N VAL A 64 1.44 -20.79 -2.56
CA VAL A 64 1.85 -19.44 -2.96
C VAL A 64 3.36 -19.38 -3.18
N ARG A 65 4.15 -19.98 -2.28
CA ARG A 65 5.61 -20.11 -2.44
C ARG A 65 5.95 -20.77 -3.77
N ASN A 66 5.32 -21.92 -4.06
CA ASN A 66 5.55 -22.68 -5.29
C ASN A 66 5.16 -21.89 -6.54
N ALA A 67 4.09 -21.10 -6.49
CA ALA A 67 3.69 -20.22 -7.59
C ALA A 67 4.76 -19.14 -7.87
N VAL A 68 5.30 -18.49 -6.84
CA VAL A 68 6.39 -17.49 -6.98
C VAL A 68 7.63 -18.15 -7.58
N LEU A 69 8.05 -19.30 -7.07
CA LEU A 69 9.23 -20.01 -7.56
C LEU A 69 9.06 -20.52 -9.00
N SER A 70 7.85 -20.96 -9.35
CA SER A 70 7.53 -21.36 -10.73
C SER A 70 7.56 -20.17 -11.69
N GLY A 71 7.02 -19.02 -11.28
CA GLY A 71 7.12 -17.76 -12.03
C GLY A 71 8.56 -17.33 -12.21
N ALA A 72 9.37 -17.38 -11.15
CA ALA A 72 10.80 -17.07 -11.21
C ALA A 72 11.55 -17.97 -12.19
N LYS A 73 11.24 -19.29 -12.19
CA LYS A 73 11.80 -20.24 -13.14
C LYS A 73 11.40 -19.91 -14.58
N ALA A 74 10.13 -19.63 -14.82
CA ALA A 74 9.65 -19.28 -16.17
C ALA A 74 10.34 -18.03 -16.72
N LEU A 75 10.56 -17.00 -15.88
CA LEU A 75 11.28 -15.80 -16.26
C LEU A 75 12.77 -16.08 -16.56
N LYS A 76 13.40 -16.93 -15.76
CA LYS A 76 14.77 -17.38 -16.00
C LYS A 76 14.90 -18.16 -17.30
N ASP A 77 13.95 -19.06 -17.60
CA ASP A 77 13.90 -19.81 -18.85
C ASP A 77 13.72 -18.90 -20.09
N GLN A 78 13.15 -17.70 -19.90
CA GLN A 78 13.05 -16.65 -20.91
C GLN A 78 14.29 -15.72 -20.97
N GLY A 79 15.32 -16.02 -20.18
CA GLY A 79 16.60 -15.29 -20.21
C GLY A 79 16.72 -14.13 -19.23
N ALA A 80 15.86 -14.05 -18.23
CA ALA A 80 16.03 -13.12 -17.11
C ALA A 80 17.13 -13.63 -16.15
N GLU A 81 17.82 -12.71 -15.50
CA GLU A 81 18.74 -12.98 -14.40
C GLU A 81 17.96 -12.95 -13.08
N VAL A 82 17.81 -14.11 -12.44
CA VAL A 82 17.04 -14.22 -11.18
C VAL A 82 17.97 -14.53 -10.02
N GLU A 83 17.93 -13.70 -8.99
CA GLU A 83 18.77 -13.83 -7.78
C GLU A 83 17.93 -13.70 -6.50
N PHE A 84 18.27 -14.50 -5.48
CA PHE A 84 17.74 -14.35 -4.14
C PHE A 84 18.62 -13.42 -3.31
N PHE A 85 18.02 -12.54 -2.52
CA PHE A 85 18.73 -11.63 -1.64
C PHE A 85 17.94 -11.39 -0.34
N SER A 86 18.58 -10.82 0.68
CA SER A 86 17.89 -10.36 1.88
C SER A 86 17.59 -8.87 1.76
N LEU A 87 16.33 -8.50 1.89
CA LEU A 87 15.89 -7.10 1.93
C LEU A 87 16.15 -6.50 3.30
N GLY A 88 15.93 -7.29 4.37
CA GLY A 88 15.98 -6.86 5.75
C GLY A 88 14.82 -5.93 6.13
N MET A 89 14.65 -5.69 7.42
CA MET A 89 13.64 -4.77 7.98
C MET A 89 12.17 -5.13 7.69
N VAL A 90 11.90 -6.27 7.08
CA VAL A 90 10.52 -6.69 6.67
C VAL A 90 9.62 -6.86 7.88
N GLU A 91 10.14 -7.39 8.98
CA GLU A 91 9.44 -7.60 10.26
C GLU A 91 8.90 -6.30 10.87
N TYR A 92 9.51 -5.16 10.56
CA TYR A 92 9.09 -3.85 11.04
C TYR A 92 8.08 -3.14 10.14
N ALA A 93 7.82 -3.67 8.94
CA ALA A 93 6.98 -3.00 7.95
C ALA A 93 5.52 -2.86 8.43
N ILE A 94 4.93 -3.95 8.93
CA ILE A 94 3.55 -3.94 9.41
C ILE A 94 3.38 -3.08 10.67
N PRO A 95 4.21 -3.20 11.73
CA PRO A 95 4.14 -2.30 12.88
C PRO A 95 4.28 -0.82 12.52
N ALA A 96 5.25 -0.46 11.68
CA ALA A 96 5.43 0.92 11.24
C ALA A 96 4.22 1.42 10.43
N TYR A 97 3.67 0.59 9.54
CA TYR A 97 2.46 0.88 8.78
C TYR A 97 1.27 1.19 9.71
N TYR A 98 0.99 0.35 10.71
CA TYR A 98 -0.16 0.58 11.59
C TYR A 98 -0.05 1.87 12.39
N VAL A 99 1.14 2.21 12.87
CA VAL A 99 1.37 3.48 13.60
C VAL A 99 1.14 4.67 12.66
N ILE A 100 1.78 4.68 11.50
CA ILE A 100 1.68 5.80 10.54
C ILE A 100 0.26 5.91 9.98
N ALA A 101 -0.35 4.82 9.57
CA ALA A 101 -1.70 4.81 9.01
C ALA A 101 -2.76 5.27 10.03
N SER A 102 -2.61 4.90 11.29
CA SER A 102 -3.51 5.37 12.36
C SER A 102 -3.34 6.86 12.62
N ALA A 103 -2.09 7.36 12.65
CA ALA A 103 -1.78 8.79 12.78
C ALA A 103 -2.39 9.62 11.64
N GLU A 104 -2.18 9.16 10.39
CA GLU A 104 -2.77 9.77 9.19
C GLU A 104 -4.30 9.74 9.22
N ALA A 105 -4.91 8.61 9.58
CA ALA A 105 -6.35 8.49 9.70
C ALA A 105 -6.92 9.45 10.74
N SER A 106 -6.31 9.55 11.92
CA SER A 106 -6.72 10.49 12.96
C SER A 106 -6.69 11.94 12.48
N SER A 107 -5.59 12.33 11.84
CA SER A 107 -5.41 13.69 11.31
C SER A 107 -6.38 13.99 10.16
N ASN A 108 -6.47 13.11 9.16
CA ASN A 108 -7.28 13.35 7.96
C ASN A 108 -8.78 13.28 8.24
N LEU A 109 -9.23 12.38 9.11
CA LEU A 109 -10.64 12.23 9.44
C LEU A 109 -11.15 13.26 10.46
N SER A 110 -10.29 14.09 11.02
CA SER A 110 -10.70 15.20 11.90
C SER A 110 -11.63 16.19 11.21
N ARG A 111 -11.49 16.36 9.90
CA ARG A 111 -12.31 17.28 9.08
C ARG A 111 -13.74 16.80 8.82
N PHE A 112 -14.05 15.53 9.07
CA PHE A 112 -15.40 14.98 8.89
C PHE A 112 -16.21 15.22 10.15
N ASP A 113 -16.74 16.42 10.27
CA ASP A 113 -17.44 16.95 11.45
C ASP A 113 -18.97 17.04 11.28
N GLY A 114 -19.48 16.70 10.07
CA GLY A 114 -20.88 16.84 9.74
C GLY A 114 -21.32 18.26 9.36
N VAL A 115 -20.38 19.24 9.32
CA VAL A 115 -20.68 20.63 8.87
C VAL A 115 -20.28 20.81 7.41
N LYS A 116 -18.97 20.68 7.10
CA LYS A 116 -18.46 20.78 5.72
C LYS A 116 -18.41 19.44 5.00
N TYR A 117 -18.08 18.38 5.73
CA TYR A 117 -17.83 17.06 5.14
C TYR A 117 -18.48 15.95 5.95
N GLY A 118 -18.85 14.88 5.24
CA GLY A 118 -19.29 13.62 5.81
C GLY A 118 -20.75 13.63 6.29
N TYR A 119 -21.06 12.59 7.01
CA TYR A 119 -22.38 12.37 7.58
C TYR A 119 -22.70 13.40 8.66
N ARG A 120 -23.95 13.91 8.68
CA ARG A 120 -24.50 14.71 9.76
C ARG A 120 -25.68 13.98 10.41
N THR A 121 -25.65 13.88 11.74
CA THR A 121 -26.80 13.38 12.49
C THR A 121 -28.02 14.27 12.27
N LYS A 122 -29.20 13.68 12.29
CA LYS A 122 -30.45 14.41 12.08
C LYS A 122 -31.02 15.01 13.37
N GLU A 123 -30.67 14.45 14.51
CA GLU A 123 -31.24 14.79 15.82
C GLU A 123 -30.12 15.18 16.80
N TYR A 124 -30.12 16.44 17.22
CA TYR A 124 -29.17 16.99 18.19
C TYR A 124 -29.81 18.22 18.88
N GLU A 125 -29.43 18.47 20.12
CA GLU A 125 -29.89 19.60 20.91
C GLU A 125 -28.98 20.81 20.75
N ASP A 126 -27.65 20.57 20.67
CA ASP A 126 -26.64 21.61 20.52
C ASP A 126 -25.54 21.23 19.52
N LEU A 127 -24.63 22.17 19.26
CA LEU A 127 -23.54 22.00 18.32
C LEU A 127 -22.55 20.89 18.77
N HIS A 128 -22.29 20.79 20.07
CA HIS A 128 -21.38 19.79 20.60
C HIS A 128 -21.94 18.39 20.43
N GLU A 129 -23.24 18.21 20.72
CA GLU A 129 -23.93 16.95 20.51
C GLU A 129 -23.98 16.58 19.02
N MET A 130 -24.22 17.57 18.14
CA MET A 130 -24.17 17.35 16.70
C MET A 130 -22.82 16.76 16.26
N TYR A 131 -21.69 17.32 16.70
CA TYR A 131 -20.37 16.78 16.38
C TYR A 131 -20.17 15.37 16.93
N LYS A 132 -20.53 15.13 18.19
CA LYS A 132 -20.39 13.81 18.81
C LYS A 132 -21.19 12.75 18.07
N LYS A 133 -22.49 13.00 17.85
CA LYS A 133 -23.39 12.07 17.18
C LYS A 133 -22.97 11.84 15.73
N SER A 134 -22.70 12.90 14.96
CA SER A 134 -22.25 12.78 13.56
C SER A 134 -21.02 11.89 13.43
N ARG A 135 -20.02 12.06 14.26
CA ARG A 135 -18.82 11.23 14.24
C ARG A 135 -19.06 9.83 14.78
N SER A 136 -19.89 9.69 15.81
CA SER A 136 -20.22 8.39 16.41
C SER A 136 -21.02 7.51 15.46
N GLU A 137 -21.98 8.07 14.73
CA GLU A 137 -22.85 7.36 13.78
C GLU A 137 -22.17 7.17 12.43
N GLY A 138 -21.42 8.18 11.95
CA GLY A 138 -20.80 8.19 10.63
C GLY A 138 -19.55 7.33 10.50
N PHE A 139 -18.86 7.00 11.60
CA PHE A 139 -17.66 6.15 11.57
C PHE A 139 -17.94 4.76 12.13
N GLY A 140 -17.56 3.75 11.36
CA GLY A 140 -17.58 2.37 11.80
C GLY A 140 -16.57 2.07 12.94
N PRO A 141 -16.69 0.92 13.62
CA PRO A 141 -15.86 0.58 14.78
C PRO A 141 -14.36 0.61 14.49
N GLU A 142 -13.92 0.06 13.35
CA GLU A 142 -12.51 0.03 12.95
C GLU A 142 -11.94 1.44 12.72
N VAL A 143 -12.70 2.31 12.07
CA VAL A 143 -12.29 3.69 11.83
C VAL A 143 -12.13 4.44 13.15
N LYS A 144 -13.09 4.29 14.08
CA LYS A 144 -12.98 4.88 15.42
C LYS A 144 -11.75 4.39 16.17
N ARG A 145 -11.45 3.09 16.11
CA ARG A 145 -10.26 2.51 16.71
C ARG A 145 -8.98 3.14 16.16
N ARG A 146 -8.88 3.30 14.84
CA ARG A 146 -7.72 3.96 14.19
C ARG A 146 -7.60 5.43 14.56
N ILE A 147 -8.70 6.16 14.66
CA ILE A 147 -8.69 7.56 15.11
C ILE A 147 -8.16 7.65 16.55
N MET A 148 -8.61 6.79 17.44
CA MET A 148 -8.14 6.79 18.83
C MET A 148 -6.66 6.42 18.94
N LEU A 149 -6.22 5.36 18.26
CA LEU A 149 -4.79 4.99 18.22
C LEU A 149 -3.94 6.10 17.61
N GLY A 150 -4.41 6.74 16.54
CA GLY A 150 -3.73 7.85 15.91
C GLY A 150 -3.60 9.06 16.84
N SER A 151 -4.66 9.42 17.57
CA SER A 151 -4.62 10.47 18.58
C SER A 151 -3.62 10.17 19.69
N PHE A 152 -3.54 8.91 20.13
CA PHE A 152 -2.56 8.48 21.13
C PHE A 152 -1.13 8.62 20.60
N VAL A 153 -0.80 8.08 19.43
CA VAL A 153 0.58 8.13 18.90
C VAL A 153 1.03 9.53 18.49
N LEU A 154 0.09 10.45 18.24
CA LEU A 154 0.37 11.85 17.95
C LEU A 154 0.41 12.74 19.20
N SER A 155 0.06 12.23 20.38
CA SER A 155 0.08 13.03 21.59
C SER A 155 1.52 13.33 22.05
N SER A 156 1.70 14.46 22.75
CA SER A 156 3.02 15.01 23.08
C SER A 156 3.93 14.05 23.85
N GLY A 157 3.38 13.16 24.69
CA GLY A 157 4.14 12.18 25.45
C GLY A 157 4.59 10.96 24.65
N TYR A 158 3.98 10.70 23.47
CA TYR A 158 4.19 9.47 22.70
C TYR A 158 4.67 9.70 21.26
N TYR A 159 4.65 10.94 20.81
CA TYR A 159 5.00 11.32 19.46
C TYR A 159 6.38 10.82 19.02
N ASP A 160 7.40 11.08 19.84
CA ASP A 160 8.78 10.66 19.53
C ASP A 160 8.96 9.13 19.63
N ALA A 161 8.33 8.53 20.64
CA ALA A 161 8.48 7.11 20.92
C ALA A 161 7.81 6.21 19.88
N TYR A 162 6.71 6.65 19.30
CA TYR A 162 5.92 5.87 18.32
C TYR A 162 5.94 6.46 16.94
N TYR A 163 5.45 7.68 16.74
CA TYR A 163 5.28 8.24 15.41
C TYR A 163 6.60 8.53 14.71
N LEU A 164 7.51 9.26 15.35
CA LEU A 164 8.83 9.53 14.77
C LEU A 164 9.66 8.24 14.60
N LYS A 165 9.56 7.31 15.54
CA LYS A 165 10.21 6.01 15.40
C LYS A 165 9.69 5.25 14.18
N ALA A 166 8.38 5.23 13.95
CA ALA A 166 7.78 4.59 12.78
C ALA A 166 8.21 5.29 11.46
N LEU A 167 8.29 6.61 11.43
CA LEU A 167 8.79 7.35 10.27
C LEU A 167 10.27 7.03 9.96
N ARG A 168 11.12 6.94 10.99
CA ARG A 168 12.52 6.52 10.85
C ARG A 168 12.62 5.10 10.31
N THR A 169 11.81 4.19 10.83
CA THR A 169 11.72 2.81 10.34
C THR A 169 11.29 2.76 8.87
N LYS A 170 10.26 3.53 8.48
CA LYS A 170 9.85 3.68 7.07
C LYS A 170 11.01 4.16 6.19
N ALA A 171 11.80 5.13 6.67
CA ALA A 171 12.95 5.61 5.92
C ALA A 171 14.03 4.54 5.72
N LEU A 172 14.30 3.71 6.73
CA LEU A 172 15.23 2.58 6.62
C LEU A 172 14.73 1.51 5.65
N ILE A 173 13.43 1.19 5.70
CA ILE A 173 12.79 0.27 4.74
C ILE A 173 12.95 0.82 3.31
N LYS A 174 12.64 2.11 3.11
CA LYS A 174 12.82 2.76 1.80
C LYS A 174 14.26 2.63 1.30
N GLN A 175 15.25 2.91 2.15
CA GLN A 175 16.65 2.77 1.80
C GLN A 175 17.04 1.33 1.42
N ALA A 176 16.43 0.32 2.06
CA ALA A 176 16.65 -1.07 1.68
C ALA A 176 16.15 -1.36 0.24
N PHE A 177 14.97 -0.86 -0.10
CA PHE A 177 14.46 -0.93 -1.48
C PHE A 177 15.30 -0.13 -2.47
N ASP A 178 15.70 1.10 -2.11
CA ASP A 178 16.54 1.93 -2.99
C ASP A 178 17.83 1.19 -3.36
N ARG A 179 18.53 0.57 -2.38
CA ARG A 179 19.71 -0.26 -2.63
C ARG A 179 19.40 -1.49 -3.48
N ALA A 180 18.25 -2.14 -3.26
CA ALA A 180 17.86 -3.28 -4.08
C ALA A 180 17.65 -2.88 -5.55
N PHE A 181 17.01 -1.73 -5.80
CA PHE A 181 16.78 -1.22 -7.16
C PHE A 181 18.02 -0.64 -7.85
N GLU A 182 19.15 -0.45 -7.16
CA GLU A 182 20.44 -0.22 -7.82
C GLU A 182 20.93 -1.48 -8.56
N LYS A 183 20.56 -2.65 -8.04
CA LYS A 183 21.00 -3.96 -8.58
C LYS A 183 19.94 -4.62 -9.45
N TYR A 184 18.67 -4.53 -9.10
CA TYR A 184 17.57 -5.22 -9.75
C TYR A 184 16.64 -4.24 -10.46
N ASP A 185 16.12 -4.66 -11.61
CA ASP A 185 15.13 -3.90 -12.37
C ASP A 185 13.72 -4.15 -11.83
N VAL A 186 13.49 -5.36 -11.26
CA VAL A 186 12.23 -5.81 -10.69
C VAL A 186 12.48 -6.60 -9.41
N ILE A 187 11.58 -6.45 -8.44
CA ILE A 187 11.51 -7.30 -7.25
C ILE A 187 10.28 -8.19 -7.37
N LEU A 188 10.48 -9.51 -7.30
CA LEU A 188 9.41 -10.51 -7.35
C LEU A 188 9.12 -11.05 -5.95
N GLY A 189 7.84 -11.10 -5.59
CA GLY A 189 7.39 -11.65 -4.31
C GLY A 189 5.91 -12.03 -4.34
N PRO A 190 5.40 -12.68 -3.28
CA PRO A 190 3.98 -13.01 -3.15
C PRO A 190 3.15 -11.73 -2.95
N ALA A 191 1.98 -11.67 -3.58
CA ALA A 191 1.04 -10.56 -3.38
C ALA A 191 0.26 -10.69 -2.05
N ALA A 192 0.08 -11.92 -1.57
CA ALA A 192 -0.57 -12.26 -0.31
C ALA A 192 0.04 -13.54 0.27
N PRO A 193 -0.02 -13.76 1.60
CA PRO A 193 0.57 -14.95 2.21
C PRO A 193 -0.22 -16.22 1.95
N SER A 194 -1.49 -16.12 1.57
CA SER A 194 -2.40 -17.24 1.33
C SER A 194 -3.21 -17.04 0.06
N THR A 195 -3.88 -18.11 -0.39
CA THR A 195 -4.90 -18.02 -1.43
C THR A 195 -6.14 -17.27 -0.93
N ALA A 196 -7.03 -16.87 -1.85
CA ALA A 196 -8.27 -16.21 -1.48
C ALA A 196 -9.10 -17.08 -0.51
N PRO A 197 -9.68 -16.48 0.55
CA PRO A 197 -10.56 -17.21 1.46
C PRO A 197 -11.83 -17.67 0.75
N ALA A 198 -12.47 -18.72 1.27
CA ALA A 198 -13.77 -19.15 0.78
C ALA A 198 -14.82 -18.04 1.06
N VAL A 199 -15.80 -17.93 0.16
CA VAL A 199 -16.95 -17.06 0.34
C VAL A 199 -17.94 -17.75 1.28
N GLY A 200 -18.32 -17.09 2.38
CA GLY A 200 -19.27 -17.60 3.36
C GLY A 200 -19.02 -17.15 4.76
#